data_77e189db3237d1801387ba2161b2b92d
#
_entry.id   77e189db3237d1801387ba2161b2b92d
#
_cell.length_a   1.000
_cell.length_b   1.000
_cell.length_c   1.000
_cell.angle_alpha   90.00
_cell.angle_beta   90.00
_cell.angle_gamma   90.00
#
_symmetry.space_group_name_H-M   'P 1'
#
loop_
_entity.id
_entity.type
_entity.pdbx_description
1 polymer ?
#
loop_
_entity_poly.entity_id
_entity_poly.type
_entity_poly.pdbx_seq_one_letter_code
_entity_poly.pdbx_strand_id
1 'polypeptide(L)'
;MVHRGLLRGAPVAAEGELIFTTAATGWGEILTDPSYAGQIVVLTHPMAGSYRIDPAELESTRVHARGLVVSRLVTPPRGPGRSLEELLIEAGVPAIAGVDTRAITLELRRGAARRTVIRDGEQSDRAAVAAARQSPSWDSVDHVASVATLRPFTVPAVGARRIRAVLVDFGVKR
;
A
#
# COMPACT_ATOMS: atom_id res chain seq x y z
N MET A 1 -12.00 -12.17 -11.09
CA MET A 1 -12.39 -11.05 -11.96
C MET A 1 -11.12 -10.40 -12.52
N VAL A 2 -11.18 -9.82 -13.71
CA VAL A 2 -10.07 -9.08 -14.31
C VAL A 2 -10.52 -7.66 -14.55
N HIS A 3 -9.71 -6.70 -14.10
CA HIS A 3 -9.88 -5.27 -14.36
C HIS A 3 -8.72 -4.78 -15.20
N ARG A 4 -8.97 -3.87 -16.12
CA ARG A 4 -7.97 -3.27 -17.00
C ARG A 4 -7.83 -1.80 -16.69
N GLY A 5 -6.60 -1.29 -16.71
CA GLY A 5 -6.28 0.09 -16.44
C GLY A 5 -4.89 0.45 -16.93
N LEU A 6 -4.44 1.62 -16.58
CA LEU A 6 -3.10 2.12 -16.90
C LEU A 6 -2.14 1.78 -15.76
N LEU A 7 -1.04 1.10 -16.08
CA LEU A 7 0.03 0.87 -15.11
C LEU A 7 0.72 2.20 -14.80
N ARG A 8 0.83 2.49 -13.53
CA ARG A 8 1.45 3.68 -12.95
C ARG A 8 2.38 3.25 -11.81
N GLY A 9 3.09 4.21 -11.21
CA GLY A 9 4.10 3.86 -10.21
C GLY A 9 5.26 3.07 -10.82
N ALA A 10 5.81 2.11 -10.10
CA ALA A 10 6.90 1.29 -10.62
C ALA A 10 6.40 0.28 -11.68
N PRO A 11 7.14 0.09 -12.79
CA PRO A 11 6.75 -0.84 -13.86
C PRO A 11 7.09 -2.30 -13.49
N VAL A 12 6.55 -2.79 -12.41
CA VAL A 12 6.79 -4.14 -11.89
C VAL A 12 5.46 -4.84 -11.61
N ALA A 13 5.49 -6.17 -11.57
CA ALA A 13 4.36 -6.95 -11.11
C ALA A 13 4.28 -6.95 -9.58
N ALA A 14 3.09 -7.09 -9.04
CA ALA A 14 2.87 -7.31 -7.62
C ALA A 14 1.76 -8.31 -7.37
N GLU A 15 1.84 -8.98 -6.24
CA GLU A 15 0.81 -9.87 -5.73
C GLU A 15 0.54 -9.57 -4.26
N GLY A 16 -0.68 -9.81 -3.81
CA GLY A 16 -1.10 -9.57 -2.44
C GLY A 16 -2.59 -9.74 -2.24
N GLU A 17 -3.01 -9.54 -1.01
CA GLU A 17 -4.40 -9.49 -0.66
C GLU A 17 -5.03 -8.15 -1.05
N LEU A 18 -6.14 -8.18 -1.77
CA LEU A 18 -6.84 -6.97 -2.17
C LEU A 18 -7.74 -6.49 -1.03
N ILE A 19 -7.47 -5.27 -0.56
CA ILE A 19 -8.29 -4.60 0.46
C ILE A 19 -8.69 -3.20 -0.05
N PHE A 20 -9.59 -2.53 0.63
CA PHE A 20 -9.93 -1.15 0.32
C PHE A 20 -9.90 -0.25 1.54
N THR A 21 -9.69 1.03 1.31
CA THR A 21 -9.86 2.09 2.31
C THR A 21 -10.77 3.19 1.77
N THR A 22 -11.54 3.80 2.66
CA THR A 22 -12.44 4.92 2.34
C THR A 22 -11.81 6.27 2.69
N ALA A 23 -10.55 6.29 3.10
CA ALA A 23 -9.83 7.53 3.40
C ALA A 23 -9.78 8.45 2.17
N ALA A 24 -10.11 9.70 2.38
CA ALA A 24 -10.06 10.73 1.33
C ALA A 24 -8.68 11.39 1.22
N THR A 25 -7.85 11.26 2.24
CA THR A 25 -6.49 11.80 2.39
C THR A 25 -5.63 10.80 3.15
N GLY A 26 -4.38 11.15 3.45
CA GLY A 26 -3.49 10.29 4.23
C GLY A 26 -2.90 9.14 3.41
N TRP A 27 -2.68 9.34 2.11
CA TRP A 27 -2.22 8.23 1.25
C TRP A 27 -0.76 7.86 1.50
N GLY A 28 0.07 8.81 1.90
CA GLY A 28 1.45 8.54 2.34
C GLY A 28 1.47 7.67 3.58
N GLU A 29 0.68 8.04 4.57
CA GLU A 29 0.48 7.34 5.84
C GLU A 29 -0.04 5.91 5.57
N ILE A 30 -1.10 5.76 4.77
CA ILE A 30 -1.66 4.45 4.39
C ILE A 30 -0.58 3.54 3.76
N LEU A 31 0.17 4.06 2.79
CA LEU A 31 1.16 3.25 2.09
C LEU A 31 2.35 2.86 2.96
N THR A 32 2.72 3.70 3.93
CA THR A 32 3.84 3.48 4.82
C THR A 32 3.46 2.85 6.17
N ASP A 33 2.17 2.61 6.40
CA ASP A 33 1.68 1.90 7.58
C ASP A 33 2.03 0.41 7.48
N PRO A 34 2.78 -0.15 8.45
CA PRO A 34 3.11 -1.59 8.51
C PRO A 34 1.90 -2.52 8.46
N SER A 35 0.72 -2.04 8.86
CA SER A 35 -0.52 -2.82 8.81
C SER A 35 -0.92 -3.25 7.39
N TYR A 36 -0.44 -2.55 6.36
CA TYR A 36 -0.71 -2.88 4.96
C TYR A 36 0.34 -3.81 4.32
N ALA A 37 1.22 -4.40 5.12
CA ALA A 37 2.20 -5.36 4.60
C ALA A 37 1.51 -6.55 3.92
N GLY A 38 1.96 -6.87 2.70
CA GLY A 38 1.39 -7.96 1.90
C GLY A 38 0.09 -7.62 1.18
N GLN A 39 -0.41 -6.39 1.27
CA GLN A 39 -1.71 -6.00 0.72
C GLN A 39 -1.59 -5.09 -0.50
N ILE A 40 -2.54 -5.24 -1.42
CA ILE A 40 -2.81 -4.31 -2.52
C ILE A 40 -4.01 -3.45 -2.11
N VAL A 41 -3.80 -2.14 -2.04
CA VAL A 41 -4.77 -1.20 -1.47
C VAL A 41 -5.60 -0.55 -2.57
N VAL A 42 -6.93 -0.65 -2.46
CA VAL A 42 -7.87 0.08 -3.32
C VAL A 42 -8.26 1.37 -2.61
N LEU A 43 -8.00 2.51 -3.22
CA LEU A 43 -8.52 3.79 -2.73
C LEU A 43 -9.89 4.05 -3.35
N THR A 44 -10.90 4.22 -2.49
CA THR A 44 -12.26 4.51 -2.98
C THR A 44 -12.44 5.97 -3.40
N HIS A 45 -11.55 6.86 -2.93
CA HIS A 45 -11.57 8.26 -3.33
C HIS A 45 -11.28 8.40 -4.83
N PRO A 46 -12.09 9.17 -5.58
CA PRO A 46 -12.02 9.19 -7.05
C PRO A 46 -10.75 9.82 -7.62
N MET A 47 -10.05 10.66 -6.87
CA MET A 47 -8.83 11.36 -7.32
C MET A 47 -7.71 11.21 -6.28
N ALA A 48 -6.89 10.18 -6.41
CA ALA A 48 -5.72 10.00 -5.58
C ALA A 48 -4.53 10.84 -6.08
N GLY A 49 -3.68 11.33 -5.17
CA GLY A 49 -2.47 12.08 -5.51
C GLY A 49 -2.67 13.59 -5.69
N SER A 50 -3.79 14.17 -5.26
CA SER A 50 -4.09 15.59 -5.44
C SER A 50 -3.23 16.55 -4.61
N TYR A 51 -2.45 16.07 -3.67
CA TYR A 51 -1.52 16.84 -2.85
C TYR A 51 -0.16 16.15 -2.76
N ARG A 52 0.85 16.90 -2.30
CA ARG A 52 2.19 16.37 -2.07
C ARG A 52 2.29 15.81 -0.66
N ILE A 53 2.96 14.69 -0.54
CA ILE A 53 3.16 13.96 0.72
C ILE A 53 4.38 14.54 1.42
N ASP A 54 4.20 15.00 2.65
CA ASP A 54 5.31 15.41 3.51
C ASP A 54 5.97 14.15 4.10
N PRO A 55 7.29 13.98 3.97
CA PRO A 55 8.01 12.88 4.62
C PRO A 55 7.83 12.81 6.14
N ALA A 56 7.51 13.91 6.80
CA ALA A 56 7.26 13.96 8.24
C ALA A 56 5.94 13.31 8.66
N GLU A 57 4.99 13.18 7.73
CA GLU A 57 3.67 12.56 7.96
C GLU A 57 3.65 11.05 7.72
N LEU A 58 4.77 10.47 7.26
CA LEU A 58 4.84 9.03 6.99
C LEU A 58 4.86 8.21 8.29
N GLU A 59 4.11 7.11 8.32
CA GLU A 59 4.00 6.20 9.46
C GLU A 59 5.27 5.35 9.69
N SER A 60 6.10 5.19 8.66
CA SER A 60 7.38 4.51 8.73
C SER A 60 8.34 4.98 7.63
N THR A 61 9.54 4.40 7.59
CA THR A 61 10.60 4.80 6.63
C THR A 61 10.42 4.21 5.24
N ARG A 62 9.44 3.33 5.02
CA ARG A 62 9.25 2.65 3.73
C ARG A 62 7.77 2.42 3.42
N VAL A 63 7.45 2.20 2.16
CA VAL A 63 6.15 1.72 1.74
C VAL A 63 6.03 0.23 2.05
N HIS A 64 4.92 -0.16 2.70
CA HIS A 64 4.61 -1.55 3.06
C HIS A 64 3.56 -2.18 2.14
N ALA A 65 2.66 -1.34 1.57
CA ALA A 65 1.70 -1.81 0.59
C ALA A 65 2.41 -2.41 -0.65
N ARG A 66 1.87 -3.51 -1.18
CA ARG A 66 2.42 -4.22 -2.34
C ARG A 66 1.98 -3.62 -3.67
N GLY A 67 0.91 -2.83 -3.66
CA GLY A 67 0.36 -2.19 -4.86
C GLY A 67 -0.78 -1.25 -4.52
N LEU A 68 -1.13 -0.41 -5.48
CA LEU A 68 -2.20 0.56 -5.35
C LEU A 68 -3.18 0.44 -6.50
N VAL A 69 -4.49 0.52 -6.20
CA VAL A 69 -5.56 0.53 -7.20
C VAL A 69 -6.38 1.80 -7.02
N VAL A 70 -6.49 2.60 -8.07
CA VAL A 70 -7.17 3.89 -8.04
C VAL A 70 -8.07 4.11 -9.26
N SER A 71 -9.14 4.87 -9.08
CA SER A 71 -9.95 5.34 -10.21
C SER A 71 -9.16 6.34 -11.05
N ARG A 72 -8.56 7.35 -10.41
CA ARG A 72 -7.71 8.33 -11.07
C ARG A 72 -6.49 8.65 -10.22
N LEU A 73 -5.31 8.55 -10.79
CA LEU A 73 -4.08 9.07 -10.20
C LEU A 73 -3.76 10.42 -10.83
N VAL A 74 -3.71 11.46 -10.01
CA VAL A 74 -3.43 12.82 -10.46
C VAL A 74 -2.06 13.28 -9.98
N THR A 75 -1.44 14.17 -10.75
CA THR A 75 -0.17 14.78 -10.38
C THR A 75 -0.44 16.12 -9.69
N PRO A 76 -0.02 16.33 -8.45
CA PRO A 76 -0.23 17.58 -7.75
C PRO A 76 0.67 18.69 -8.34
N PRO A 77 0.37 19.97 -8.08
CA PRO A 77 1.27 21.08 -8.42
C PRO A 77 2.69 20.84 -7.87
N ARG A 78 3.68 21.47 -8.51
CA ARG A 78 5.07 21.45 -8.01
C ARG A 78 5.15 22.13 -6.65
N GLY A 79 5.98 21.59 -5.77
CA GLY A 79 6.15 22.10 -4.40
C GLY A 79 7.01 21.18 -3.55
N PRO A 80 7.17 21.44 -2.26
CA PRO A 80 7.88 20.58 -1.32
C PRO A 80 7.16 19.23 -1.17
N GLY A 81 7.87 18.22 -0.68
CA GLY A 81 7.37 16.86 -0.55
C GLY A 81 7.37 16.08 -1.87
N ARG A 82 6.75 14.90 -1.90
CA ARG A 82 6.67 13.98 -3.03
C ARG A 82 5.23 13.86 -3.54
N SER A 83 5.02 13.64 -4.83
CA SER A 83 3.74 13.16 -5.32
C SER A 83 3.53 11.70 -4.92
N LEU A 84 2.29 11.26 -4.91
CA LEU A 84 1.96 9.86 -4.63
C LEU A 84 2.65 8.91 -5.62
N GLU A 85 2.72 9.30 -6.89
CA GLU A 85 3.38 8.49 -7.93
C GLU A 85 4.90 8.42 -7.75
N GLU A 86 5.55 9.55 -7.41
CA GLU A 86 6.99 9.57 -7.08
C GLU A 86 7.29 8.64 -5.90
N LEU A 87 6.48 8.67 -4.83
CA LEU A 87 6.64 7.77 -3.69
C LEU A 87 6.55 6.29 -4.10
N LEU A 88 5.58 5.94 -4.96
CA LEU A 88 5.41 4.57 -5.45
C LEU A 88 6.58 4.12 -6.33
N ILE A 89 7.06 4.99 -7.23
CA ILE A 89 8.21 4.69 -8.10
C ILE A 89 9.47 4.44 -7.26
N GLU A 90 9.78 5.34 -6.33
CA GLU A 90 10.94 5.22 -5.45
C GLU A 90 10.89 3.95 -4.58
N ALA A 91 9.69 3.55 -4.16
CA ALA A 91 9.48 2.35 -3.37
C ALA A 91 9.44 1.05 -4.20
N GLY A 92 9.45 1.12 -5.53
CA GLY A 92 9.31 -0.05 -6.38
C GLY A 92 7.91 -0.68 -6.34
N VAL A 93 6.87 0.13 -6.10
CA VAL A 93 5.49 -0.34 -5.92
C VAL A 93 4.64 0.05 -7.14
N PRO A 94 3.96 -0.91 -7.79
CA PRO A 94 3.10 -0.63 -8.92
C PRO A 94 1.76 -0.03 -8.48
N ALA A 95 1.15 0.74 -9.38
CA ALA A 95 -0.23 1.16 -9.27
C ALA A 95 -0.98 0.89 -10.55
N ILE A 96 -2.29 0.67 -10.46
CA ILE A 96 -3.18 0.62 -11.61
C ILE A 96 -4.24 1.73 -11.47
N ALA A 97 -4.36 2.58 -12.49
CA ALA A 97 -5.32 3.67 -12.55
C ALA A 97 -6.35 3.44 -13.68
N GLY A 98 -7.49 4.11 -13.59
CA GLY A 98 -8.56 3.96 -14.58
C GLY A 98 -9.47 2.77 -14.31
N VAL A 99 -9.45 2.22 -13.10
CA VAL A 99 -10.24 1.07 -12.69
C VAL A 99 -11.50 1.52 -11.95
N ASP A 100 -12.60 0.80 -12.11
CA ASP A 100 -13.82 1.02 -11.32
C ASP A 100 -13.62 0.54 -9.88
N THR A 101 -13.04 1.41 -9.05
CA THR A 101 -12.79 1.12 -7.64
C THR A 101 -14.07 0.94 -6.83
N ARG A 102 -15.19 1.53 -7.26
CA ARG A 102 -16.48 1.34 -6.63
C ARG A 102 -17.00 -0.08 -6.82
N ALA A 103 -16.93 -0.62 -8.04
CA ALA A 103 -17.32 -2.00 -8.30
C ALA A 103 -16.48 -2.98 -7.48
N ILE A 104 -15.15 -2.80 -7.47
CA ILE A 104 -14.23 -3.61 -6.67
C ILE A 104 -14.61 -3.55 -5.18
N THR A 105 -14.82 -2.36 -4.64
CA THR A 105 -15.17 -2.16 -3.23
C THR A 105 -16.48 -2.88 -2.86
N LEU A 106 -17.50 -2.78 -3.70
CA LEU A 106 -18.77 -3.47 -3.47
C LEU A 106 -18.61 -4.99 -3.45
N GLU A 107 -17.73 -5.53 -4.28
CA GLU A 107 -17.42 -6.97 -4.27
C GLU A 107 -16.65 -7.39 -3.02
N LEU A 108 -15.64 -6.63 -2.62
CA LEU A 108 -14.88 -6.89 -1.39
C LEU A 108 -15.77 -6.87 -0.15
N ARG A 109 -16.76 -5.99 -0.11
CA ARG A 109 -17.75 -5.92 0.99
C ARG A 109 -18.71 -7.12 1.06
N ARG A 110 -18.90 -7.83 -0.04
CA ARG A 110 -19.79 -9.02 -0.14
C ARG A 110 -19.08 -10.33 0.15
N GLY A 111 -17.78 -10.34 0.27
CA GLY A 111 -17.00 -11.57 0.44
C GLY A 111 -15.70 -11.38 1.17
N ALA A 112 -14.96 -12.46 1.33
CA ALA A 112 -13.63 -12.43 1.91
C ALA A 112 -12.65 -11.67 1.01
N ALA A 113 -11.57 -11.18 1.60
CA ALA A 113 -10.42 -10.65 0.92
C ALA A 113 -9.90 -11.62 -0.17
N ARG A 114 -9.35 -11.07 -1.24
CA ARG A 114 -9.03 -11.85 -2.43
C ARG A 114 -7.56 -11.73 -2.79
N ARG A 115 -6.96 -12.85 -3.11
CA ARG A 115 -5.63 -12.90 -3.71
C ARG A 115 -5.68 -12.21 -5.06
N THR A 116 -4.76 -11.27 -5.27
CA THR A 116 -4.76 -10.38 -6.43
C THR A 116 -3.35 -10.23 -6.98
N VAL A 117 -3.25 -10.02 -8.29
CA VAL A 117 -2.00 -9.64 -8.96
C VAL A 117 -2.22 -8.36 -9.78
N ILE A 118 -1.22 -7.49 -9.77
CA ILE A 118 -1.07 -6.39 -10.73
C ILE A 118 0.01 -6.83 -11.71
N ARG A 119 -0.27 -6.78 -13.00
CA ARG A 119 0.66 -7.15 -14.07
C ARG A 119 0.48 -6.25 -15.29
N ASP A 120 1.47 -6.24 -16.16
CA ASP A 120 1.33 -5.68 -17.49
C ASP A 120 0.28 -6.42 -18.33
N GLY A 121 -0.18 -5.80 -19.41
CA GLY A 121 -1.23 -6.33 -20.26
C GLY A 121 -0.78 -7.38 -21.29
N GLU A 122 0.48 -7.82 -21.29
CA GLU A 122 1.01 -8.78 -22.26
C GLU A 122 0.49 -10.21 -22.03
N GLN A 123 0.13 -10.52 -20.79
CA GLN A 123 -0.38 -11.83 -20.41
C GLN A 123 -1.90 -11.95 -20.64
N SER A 124 -2.36 -13.16 -20.96
CA SER A 124 -3.79 -13.41 -21.06
C SER A 124 -4.50 -13.30 -19.71
N ASP A 125 -5.78 -12.94 -19.71
CA ASP A 125 -6.63 -12.90 -18.53
C ASP A 125 -6.62 -14.22 -17.74
N ARG A 126 -6.58 -15.34 -18.46
CA ARG A 126 -6.50 -16.69 -17.86
C ARG A 126 -5.20 -16.87 -17.08
N ALA A 127 -4.07 -16.41 -17.63
CA ALA A 127 -2.78 -16.49 -16.96
C ALA A 127 -2.74 -15.58 -15.71
N ALA A 128 -3.28 -14.38 -15.80
CA ALA A 128 -3.37 -13.46 -14.66
C ALA A 128 -4.24 -14.05 -13.53
N VAL A 129 -5.39 -14.61 -13.86
CA VAL A 129 -6.27 -15.28 -12.88
C VAL A 129 -5.61 -16.52 -12.27
N ALA A 130 -4.89 -17.31 -13.06
CA ALA A 130 -4.15 -18.47 -12.55
C ALA A 130 -3.06 -18.04 -11.56
N ALA A 131 -2.29 -16.99 -11.87
CA ALA A 131 -1.28 -16.44 -11.00
C ALA A 131 -1.87 -15.93 -9.68
N ALA A 132 -2.99 -15.19 -9.72
CA ALA A 132 -3.67 -14.74 -8.50
C ALA A 132 -4.17 -15.91 -7.62
N ARG A 133 -4.60 -17.01 -8.23
CA ARG A 133 -5.00 -18.22 -7.49
C ARG A 133 -3.82 -18.98 -6.87
N GLN A 134 -2.64 -18.88 -7.47
CA GLN A 134 -1.42 -19.53 -6.99
C GLN A 134 -0.64 -18.69 -5.98
N SER A 135 -0.89 -17.37 -5.92
CA SER A 135 -0.22 -16.51 -4.95
C SER A 135 -0.55 -16.97 -3.51
N PRO A 136 0.38 -16.82 -2.57
CA PRO A 136 0.16 -17.15 -1.17
C PRO A 136 -1.08 -16.42 -0.62
N SER A 137 -1.81 -17.05 0.28
CA SER A 137 -2.82 -16.32 1.05
C SER A 137 -2.11 -15.43 2.06
N TRP A 138 -2.70 -14.29 2.39
CA TRP A 138 -2.12 -13.35 3.35
C TRP A 138 -1.81 -14.03 4.69
N ASP A 139 -2.72 -14.86 5.20
CA ASP A 139 -2.57 -15.62 6.45
C ASP A 139 -1.43 -16.66 6.43
N SER A 140 -0.91 -17.02 5.26
CA SER A 140 0.17 -18.02 5.13
C SER A 140 1.57 -17.40 5.20
N VAL A 141 1.67 -16.08 5.31
CA VAL A 141 2.94 -15.34 5.31
C VAL A 141 3.16 -14.69 6.67
N ASP A 142 4.37 -14.81 7.21
CA ASP A 142 4.76 -14.09 8.42
C ASP A 142 5.04 -12.62 8.12
N HIS A 143 3.99 -11.81 8.15
CA HIS A 143 4.09 -10.37 7.93
C HIS A 143 4.74 -9.66 9.12
N VAL A 144 4.60 -10.17 10.34
CA VAL A 144 5.20 -9.58 11.54
C VAL A 144 6.72 -9.56 11.42
N ALA A 145 7.34 -10.68 11.00
CA ALA A 145 8.77 -10.73 10.77
C ALA A 145 9.26 -9.72 9.73
N SER A 146 8.39 -9.35 8.77
CA SER A 146 8.73 -8.37 7.73
C SER A 146 8.65 -6.92 8.18
N VAL A 147 7.91 -6.60 9.25
CA VAL A 147 7.64 -5.23 9.71
C VAL A 147 8.27 -4.90 11.07
N ALA A 148 8.56 -5.91 11.91
CA ALA A 148 9.21 -5.73 13.20
C ALA A 148 10.63 -5.20 13.06
N THR A 149 11.11 -4.50 14.08
CA THR A 149 12.50 -4.04 14.13
C THR A 149 13.48 -5.22 14.26
N LEU A 150 14.57 -5.17 13.49
CA LEU A 150 15.62 -6.21 13.52
C LEU A 150 16.57 -6.04 14.70
N ARG A 151 16.61 -4.87 15.32
CA ARG A 151 17.53 -4.55 16.41
C ARG A 151 16.85 -3.67 17.44
N PRO A 152 17.11 -3.92 18.75
CA PRO A 152 16.63 -3.03 19.79
C PRO A 152 17.17 -1.60 19.59
N PHE A 153 16.35 -0.62 19.83
CA PHE A 153 16.77 0.78 19.86
C PHE A 153 16.12 1.49 21.06
N THR A 154 16.67 2.63 21.43
CA THR A 154 16.16 3.44 22.54
C THR A 154 15.76 4.80 22.02
N VAL A 155 14.55 5.23 22.37
CA VAL A 155 14.11 6.61 22.17
C VAL A 155 14.44 7.38 23.46
N PRO A 156 15.29 8.42 23.39
CA PRO A 156 15.65 9.19 24.59
C PRO A 156 14.46 9.99 25.10
N ALA A 157 14.44 10.22 26.40
CA ALA A 157 13.44 11.10 27.01
C ALA A 157 13.65 12.54 26.55
N VAL A 158 12.57 13.27 26.33
CA VAL A 158 12.56 14.71 26.17
C VAL A 158 12.44 15.32 27.58
N GLY A 159 13.52 15.96 28.07
CA GLY A 159 13.61 16.46 29.45
C GLY A 159 14.03 15.40 30.47
N ALA A 160 13.64 15.56 31.74
CA ALA A 160 14.02 14.64 32.81
C ALA A 160 13.33 13.28 32.67
N ARG A 161 14.12 12.21 32.64
CA ARG A 161 13.62 10.85 32.59
C ARG A 161 12.88 10.48 33.89
N ARG A 162 11.60 10.18 33.79
CA ARG A 162 10.75 9.75 34.91
C ARG A 162 10.39 8.27 34.87
N ILE A 163 10.27 7.71 33.67
CA ILE A 163 9.81 6.33 33.46
C ILE A 163 10.71 5.67 32.39
N ARG A 164 10.89 4.38 32.50
CA ARG A 164 11.42 3.53 31.43
C ARG A 164 10.32 2.60 30.96
N ALA A 165 9.92 2.69 29.70
CA ALA A 165 8.99 1.77 29.05
C ALA A 165 9.76 0.84 28.12
N VAL A 166 9.29 -0.38 27.99
CA VAL A 166 9.76 -1.35 26.97
C VAL A 166 8.58 -1.66 26.06
N LEU A 167 8.80 -1.50 24.76
CA LEU A 167 7.83 -1.82 23.74
C LEU A 167 8.32 -3.03 22.95
N VAL A 168 7.46 -4.04 22.80
CA VAL A 168 7.70 -5.15 21.90
C VAL A 168 7.13 -4.78 20.54
N ASP A 169 8.00 -4.70 19.53
CA ASP A 169 7.65 -4.21 18.21
C ASP A 169 7.14 -5.34 17.31
N PHE A 170 5.89 -5.23 16.87
CA PHE A 170 5.24 -6.05 15.86
C PHE A 170 4.82 -5.23 14.63
N GLY A 171 5.55 -4.17 14.31
CA GLY A 171 5.21 -3.22 13.25
C GLY A 171 4.68 -1.90 13.83
N VAL A 172 5.44 -1.29 14.73
CA VAL A 172 5.10 -0.01 15.36
C VAL A 172 5.19 1.13 14.35
N LYS A 173 4.17 1.98 14.35
CA LYS A 173 4.16 3.25 13.62
C LYS A 173 4.97 4.32 14.38
N ARG A 174 5.37 5.35 13.67
CA ARG A 174 6.02 6.54 14.24
C ARG A 174 5.03 7.48 14.88
#